data_916f8a0dbbbf955cecc4f583741487d9
#
_entry.id   916f8a0dbbbf955cecc4f583741487d9
#
_cell.length_a   1.000
_cell.length_b   1.000
_cell.length_c   1.000
_cell.angle_alpha   90.00
_cell.angle_beta   90.00
_cell.angle_gamma   90.00
#
_symmetry.space_group_name_H-M   'P 1'
#
loop_
_entity.id
_entity.type
_entity.pdbx_description
1 polymer ?
#
loop_
_entity_poly.entity_id
_entity_poly.type
_entity_poly.pdbx_seq_one_letter_code
_entity_poly.pdbx_strand_id
1 'polypeptide(L)'
;MLFRSAAAAGPVHAVRVDSQAKYALVARGDADAYLRLSPDAAYAECVWDHAAGALVASEAGCTVTDAHGVPLDFGAGRRLFGARGIVCAPPRLHARLVDALRPLLG
;
A
#
# COMPACT_ATOMS: atom_id res chain seq x y z
N MET A 1 4.78 5.60 0.24
CA MET A 1 4.70 6.76 1.14
C MET A 1 3.48 6.64 2.03
N LEU A 2 3.63 6.99 3.29
CA LEU A 2 2.51 7.00 4.25
C LEU A 2 1.75 8.30 4.17
N PHE A 3 0.43 8.21 4.36
CA PHE A 3 -0.45 9.37 4.37
C PHE A 3 -1.32 9.37 5.62
N ARG A 4 -1.52 10.54 6.18
CA ARG A 4 -2.39 10.78 7.30
C ARG A 4 -3.24 12.02 7.03
N SER A 5 -4.53 11.91 7.29
CA SER A 5 -5.44 13.02 7.25
C SER A 5 -5.76 13.45 8.67
N ALA A 6 -5.65 14.74 8.97
CA ALA A 6 -5.94 15.27 10.29
C ALA A 6 -7.44 15.23 10.61
N ALA A 7 -8.28 15.25 9.59
CA ALA A 7 -9.73 15.15 9.71
C ALA A 7 -10.28 14.61 8.40
N ALA A 8 -11.52 14.15 8.39
CA ALA A 8 -12.16 13.56 7.21
C ALA A 8 -12.12 14.46 5.97
N ALA A 9 -12.01 15.76 6.15
CA ALA A 9 -11.91 16.75 5.08
C ALA A 9 -10.66 17.62 5.22
N GLY A 10 -9.71 17.23 6.08
CA GLY A 10 -8.51 18.00 6.33
C GLY A 10 -7.41 17.74 5.32
N PRO A 11 -6.31 18.51 5.37
CA PRO A 11 -5.18 18.30 4.48
C PRO A 11 -4.52 16.94 4.74
N VAL A 12 -4.00 16.35 3.66
CA VAL A 12 -3.27 15.09 3.72
C VAL A 12 -1.81 15.37 4.01
N HIS A 13 -1.24 14.69 4.98
CA HIS A 13 0.16 14.82 5.35
C HIS A 13 0.91 13.54 4.98
N ALA A 14 2.05 13.71 4.31
CA ALA A 14 2.98 12.62 4.05
C ALA A 14 3.88 12.42 5.26
N VAL A 15 4.06 11.17 5.66
CA VAL A 15 4.92 10.79 6.79
C VAL A 15 6.04 9.92 6.26
N ARG A 16 7.28 10.21 6.66
CA ARG A 16 8.45 9.44 6.26
C ARG A 16 8.80 8.43 7.34
N VAL A 17 8.71 7.17 6.98
CA VAL A 17 9.15 6.05 7.81
C VAL A 17 9.77 5.02 6.88
N ASP A 18 10.91 4.49 7.23
CA ASP A 18 11.55 3.43 6.47
C ASP A 18 11.03 2.06 6.88
N SER A 19 11.28 1.07 6.03
CA SER A 19 11.00 -0.35 6.27
C SER A 19 9.51 -0.71 6.29
N GLN A 20 9.26 -1.96 6.66
CA GLN A 20 7.90 -2.51 6.77
C GLN A 20 7.09 -1.93 7.93
N ALA A 21 7.71 -1.11 8.79
CA ALA A 21 6.98 -0.38 9.82
C ALA A 21 5.83 0.45 9.27
N LYS A 22 5.88 0.85 8.00
CA LYS A 22 4.79 1.56 7.32
C LYS A 22 3.47 0.80 7.39
N TYR A 23 3.51 -0.51 7.17
CA TYR A 23 2.32 -1.36 7.27
C TYR A 23 1.76 -1.38 8.70
N ALA A 24 2.64 -1.45 9.69
CA ALA A 24 2.23 -1.47 11.09
C ALA A 24 1.57 -0.16 11.50
N LEU A 25 2.06 0.98 10.99
CA LEU A 25 1.46 2.28 11.30
C LEU A 25 0.05 2.39 10.73
N VAL A 26 -0.21 1.87 9.53
CA VAL A 26 -1.56 1.80 8.97
C VAL A 26 -2.43 0.84 9.79
N ALA A 27 -1.90 -0.32 10.16
CA ALA A 27 -2.61 -1.32 10.95
C ALA A 27 -3.07 -0.76 12.31
N ARG A 28 -2.24 0.07 12.93
CA ARG A 28 -2.54 0.69 14.23
C ARG A 28 -3.45 1.91 14.14
N GLY A 29 -3.67 2.43 12.94
CA GLY A 29 -4.42 3.67 12.75
C GLY A 29 -3.60 4.95 12.92
N ASP A 30 -2.27 4.84 13.08
CA ASP A 30 -1.38 5.99 13.17
C ASP A 30 -1.17 6.66 11.82
N ALA A 31 -1.40 5.93 10.73
CA ALA A 31 -1.43 6.45 9.38
C ALA A 31 -2.69 5.90 8.68
N ASP A 32 -3.21 6.64 7.73
CA ASP A 32 -4.45 6.26 7.03
C ASP A 32 -4.18 5.33 5.86
N ALA A 33 -3.07 5.53 5.16
CA ALA A 33 -2.73 4.73 3.99
C ALA A 33 -1.22 4.68 3.76
N TYR A 34 -0.77 3.58 3.13
CA TYR A 34 0.58 3.44 2.60
C TYR A 34 0.46 3.22 1.09
N LEU A 35 1.12 4.09 0.33
CA LEU A 35 1.19 3.99 -1.13
C LEU A 35 2.65 3.91 -1.55
N ARG A 36 2.95 2.99 -2.45
CA ARG A 36 4.25 2.89 -3.10
C ARG A 36 4.03 2.69 -4.59
N LEU A 37 4.44 3.67 -5.37
CA LEU A 37 4.33 3.62 -6.83
C LEU A 37 5.73 3.74 -7.41
N SER A 38 6.10 2.78 -8.24
CA SER A 38 7.35 2.85 -8.98
C SER A 38 7.14 3.63 -10.28
N PRO A 39 8.04 4.58 -10.63
CA PRO A 39 7.98 5.23 -11.94
C PRO A 39 8.30 4.27 -13.08
N ASP A 40 9.01 3.18 -12.81
CA ASP A 40 9.34 2.15 -13.79
C ASP A 40 8.34 1.00 -13.69
N ALA A 41 7.53 0.81 -14.72
CA ALA A 41 6.53 -0.26 -14.77
C ALA A 41 7.14 -1.66 -14.76
N ALA A 42 8.40 -1.79 -15.15
CA ALA A 42 9.11 -3.08 -15.14
C ALA A 42 9.70 -3.42 -13.78
N TYR A 43 9.73 -2.47 -12.85
CA TYR A 43 10.27 -2.72 -11.51
C TYR A 43 9.33 -3.64 -10.71
N ALA A 44 9.93 -4.66 -10.07
CA ALA A 44 9.19 -5.57 -9.20
C ALA A 44 9.74 -5.47 -7.77
N GLU A 45 8.85 -5.28 -6.81
CA GLU A 45 9.21 -5.22 -5.39
C GLU A 45 9.72 -6.57 -4.90
N CYS A 46 10.62 -6.55 -3.93
CA CYS A 46 11.08 -7.77 -3.28
C CYS A 46 10.05 -8.27 -2.27
N VAL A 47 9.82 -9.58 -2.27
CA VAL A 47 8.84 -10.20 -1.36
C VAL A 47 9.19 -9.91 0.10
N TRP A 48 10.47 -10.01 0.47
CA TRP A 48 10.91 -9.82 1.86
C TRP A 48 10.75 -8.38 2.38
N ASP A 49 10.56 -7.42 1.48
CA ASP A 49 10.31 -6.02 1.89
C ASP A 49 8.84 -5.79 2.24
N HIS A 50 7.95 -6.74 1.95
CA HIS A 50 6.51 -6.52 2.06
C HIS A 50 5.74 -7.64 2.76
N ALA A 51 6.22 -8.88 2.70
CA ALA A 51 5.41 -10.04 3.13
C ALA A 51 4.94 -9.95 4.58
N ALA A 52 5.85 -9.69 5.51
CA ALA A 52 5.51 -9.63 6.93
C ALA A 52 4.60 -8.43 7.25
N GLY A 53 4.91 -7.26 6.70
CA GLY A 53 4.12 -6.06 6.92
C GLY A 53 2.73 -6.17 6.33
N ALA A 54 2.61 -6.73 5.12
CA ALA A 54 1.33 -6.97 4.48
C ALA A 54 0.45 -7.92 5.31
N LEU A 55 1.04 -8.96 5.89
CA LEU A 55 0.32 -9.88 6.77
C LEU A 55 -0.21 -9.16 8.02
N VAL A 56 0.64 -8.37 8.67
CA VAL A 56 0.22 -7.59 9.86
C VAL A 56 -0.94 -6.67 9.53
N ALA A 57 -0.86 -5.94 8.44
CA ALA A 57 -1.92 -5.02 8.03
C ALA A 57 -3.21 -5.76 7.68
N SER A 58 -3.10 -6.88 6.96
CA SER A 58 -4.27 -7.69 6.57
C SER A 58 -4.98 -8.27 7.81
N GLU A 59 -4.23 -8.79 8.77
CA GLU A 59 -4.79 -9.32 10.02
C GLU A 59 -5.45 -8.22 10.86
N ALA A 60 -5.02 -6.99 10.72
CA ALA A 60 -5.64 -5.84 11.39
C ALA A 60 -6.86 -5.29 10.64
N GLY A 61 -7.26 -5.90 9.54
CA GLY A 61 -8.45 -5.51 8.79
C GLY A 61 -8.21 -4.56 7.63
N CYS A 62 -6.95 -4.25 7.32
CA CYS A 62 -6.61 -3.43 6.15
C CYS A 62 -6.60 -4.29 4.88
N THR A 63 -6.80 -3.64 3.74
CA THR A 63 -6.66 -4.26 2.42
C THR A 63 -5.29 -3.90 1.85
N VAL A 64 -4.55 -4.88 1.37
CA VAL A 64 -3.22 -4.70 0.79
C VAL A 64 -3.20 -5.32 -0.61
N THR A 65 -3.01 -4.46 -1.62
CA THR A 65 -2.98 -4.89 -3.03
C THR A 65 -1.91 -4.09 -3.77
N ASP A 66 -1.77 -4.38 -5.06
CA ASP A 66 -1.04 -3.47 -5.94
C ASP A 66 -1.92 -2.26 -6.30
N ALA A 67 -1.40 -1.36 -7.13
CA ALA A 67 -2.12 -0.13 -7.50
C ALA A 67 -3.32 -0.38 -8.40
N HIS A 68 -3.44 -1.58 -9.01
CA HIS A 68 -4.61 -1.98 -9.79
C HIS A 68 -5.67 -2.70 -8.94
N GLY A 69 -5.42 -2.87 -7.64
CA GLY A 69 -6.35 -3.57 -6.75
C GLY A 69 -6.19 -5.08 -6.77
N VAL A 70 -5.13 -5.60 -7.37
CA VAL A 70 -4.87 -7.04 -7.44
C VAL A 70 -4.11 -7.46 -6.19
N PRO A 71 -4.55 -8.52 -5.48
CA PRO A 71 -3.83 -9.02 -4.32
C PRO A 71 -2.37 -9.39 -4.64
N LEU A 72 -1.46 -9.13 -3.70
CA LEU A 72 -0.05 -9.44 -3.88
C LEU A 72 0.16 -10.95 -3.80
N ASP A 73 0.93 -11.50 -4.74
CA ASP A 73 1.26 -12.92 -4.76
C ASP A 73 2.67 -13.14 -4.19
N PHE A 74 2.73 -13.46 -2.91
CA PHE A 74 4.00 -13.74 -2.23
C PHE A 74 4.55 -15.15 -2.51
N GLY A 75 3.78 -15.97 -3.21
CA GLY A 75 4.22 -17.31 -3.63
C GLY A 75 4.92 -17.34 -4.98
N ALA A 76 5.02 -16.20 -5.68
CA ALA A 76 5.55 -16.14 -7.05
C ALA A 76 7.09 -16.11 -7.12
N GLY A 77 7.81 -16.17 -5.98
CA GLY A 77 9.26 -16.16 -5.92
C GLY A 77 9.80 -14.99 -5.10
N ARG A 78 11.00 -14.52 -5.47
CA ARG A 78 11.68 -13.46 -4.71
C ARG A 78 11.09 -12.07 -4.94
N ARG A 79 10.46 -11.85 -6.08
CA ARG A 79 9.90 -10.57 -6.46
C ARG A 79 8.43 -10.68 -6.79
N LEU A 80 7.71 -9.59 -6.57
CA LEU A 80 6.28 -9.48 -6.86
C LEU A 80 6.08 -9.12 -8.34
N PHE A 81 6.45 -10.04 -9.22
CA PHE A 81 6.27 -9.85 -10.65
C PHE A 81 4.77 -9.72 -10.99
N GLY A 82 4.46 -8.81 -11.89
CA GLY A 82 3.09 -8.53 -12.29
C GLY A 82 2.36 -7.56 -11.36
N ALA A 83 2.89 -7.27 -10.18
CA ALA A 83 2.31 -6.27 -9.29
C ALA A 83 2.79 -4.87 -9.70
N ARG A 84 1.89 -3.89 -9.66
CA ARG A 84 2.20 -2.50 -9.94
C ARG A 84 2.05 -1.69 -8.66
N GLY A 85 3.18 -1.41 -7.98
CA GLY A 85 3.16 -0.65 -6.74
C GLY A 85 2.49 -1.38 -5.58
N ILE A 86 2.23 -0.65 -4.51
CA ILE A 86 1.59 -1.16 -3.29
C ILE A 86 0.55 -0.15 -2.82
N VAL A 87 -0.62 -0.64 -2.43
CA VAL A 87 -1.66 0.15 -1.78
C VAL A 87 -2.12 -0.61 -0.53
N CYS A 88 -1.94 0.01 0.64
CA CYS A 88 -2.39 -0.54 1.91
C CYS A 88 -3.24 0.50 2.64
N ALA A 89 -4.48 0.16 2.95
CA ALA A 89 -5.41 1.06 3.62
C ALA A 89 -6.60 0.26 4.14
N PRO A 90 -7.42 0.85 5.07
CA PRO A 90 -8.73 0.27 5.40
C PRO A 90 -9.58 0.10 4.13
N PRO A 91 -10.49 -0.89 4.10
CA PRO A 91 -11.15 -1.30 2.85
C PRO A 91 -11.82 -0.16 2.06
N ARG A 92 -12.52 0.74 2.72
CA ARG A 92 -13.21 1.85 2.02
C ARG A 92 -12.22 2.82 1.39
N LEU A 93 -11.21 3.20 2.13
CA LEU A 93 -10.18 4.11 1.63
C LEU A 93 -9.38 3.43 0.53
N HIS A 94 -9.06 2.14 0.69
CA HIS A 94 -8.36 1.35 -0.32
C HIS A 94 -9.09 1.40 -1.67
N ALA A 95 -10.39 1.14 -1.68
CA ALA A 95 -11.18 1.16 -2.91
C ALA A 95 -11.14 2.54 -3.59
N ARG A 96 -11.25 3.61 -2.80
CA ARG A 96 -11.19 4.98 -3.31
C ARG A 96 -9.83 5.33 -3.88
N LEU A 97 -8.76 4.86 -3.24
CA LEU A 97 -7.40 5.08 -3.71
C LEU A 97 -7.14 4.36 -5.03
N VAL A 98 -7.55 3.11 -5.14
CA VAL A 98 -7.40 2.33 -6.38
C VAL A 98 -8.16 3.00 -7.52
N ASP A 99 -9.39 3.44 -7.28
CA ASP A 99 -10.17 4.16 -8.30
C ASP A 99 -9.49 5.47 -8.72
N ALA A 100 -8.96 6.21 -7.76
CA ALA A 100 -8.27 7.47 -8.04
C ALA A 100 -6.97 7.28 -8.83
N LEU A 101 -6.28 6.16 -8.63
CA LEU A 101 -5.02 5.85 -9.32
C LEU A 101 -5.24 5.32 -10.73
N ARG A 102 -6.40 4.76 -11.02
CA ARG A 102 -6.67 4.09 -12.31
C ARG A 102 -6.33 4.96 -13.53
N PRO A 103 -6.77 6.22 -13.61
CA PRO A 103 -6.44 7.06 -14.77
C PRO A 103 -4.95 7.37 -14.88
N LEU A 104 -4.21 7.34 -13.77
CA LEU A 104 -2.78 7.68 -13.72
C LEU A 104 -1.90 6.52 -14.16
N LEU A 105 -2.42 5.28 -14.12
CA LEU A 105 -1.66 4.08 -14.47
C LEU A 105 -1.81 3.68 -15.94
N GLY A 106 -2.73 4.31 -16.61
CA GLY A 106 -2.99 4.05 -18.03
C GLY A 106 -3.87 2.88 -18.26
#